data_9356cb998dc6e6918b0c5444aabb4fc0
#
_entry.id   9356cb998dc6e6918b0c5444aabb4fc0
#
_cell.length_a   1.000
_cell.length_b   1.000
_cell.length_c   1.000
_cell.angle_alpha   90.00
_cell.angle_beta   90.00
_cell.angle_gamma   90.00
#
_symmetry.space_group_name_H-M   'P 1'
#
loop_
_entity.id
_entity.type
_entity.pdbx_description
1 polymer ?
#
loop_
_entity_poly.entity_id
_entity_poly.type
_entity_poly.pdbx_seq_one_letter_code
_entity_poly.pdbx_strand_id
1 'polypeptide(L)'
;MQKTTLVLILIALGLGGYVYFFEIRSPSQKEAAIESQRNLFSFAEADVQRLEIAKETGETLEFVRLEDTANSWRMKQPEAAPAEAGTIVFLLDLLVKESISKTFTVEANQLENYGLDNPLATINVELQDQTKQQVVLGNPTFDEKQVYAQINPEDGETQEVSILPIDFQYAVERSLSEWKQSPPAEEQETPESDLPSPPGVDSNSSPSPSEEEE
;
A
#
# COMPACT_ATOMS: atom_id res chain seq x y z
N MET A 1 -38.60 -53.63 -5.52
CA MET A 1 -38.53 -52.21 -5.84
C MET A 1 -39.02 -51.99 -7.24
N GLN A 2 -39.96 -51.07 -7.42
CA GLN A 2 -40.53 -50.81 -8.74
C GLN A 2 -39.50 -50.15 -9.63
N LYS A 3 -39.34 -50.58 -10.86
CA LYS A 3 -38.35 -50.05 -11.83
C LYS A 3 -38.37 -48.53 -11.94
N THR A 4 -39.56 -47.95 -11.74
CA THR A 4 -39.79 -46.48 -11.71
C THR A 4 -39.03 -45.77 -10.57
N THR A 5 -38.98 -46.37 -9.38
CA THR A 5 -38.26 -45.78 -8.24
C THR A 5 -36.74 -45.77 -8.46
N LEU A 6 -36.22 -46.81 -9.12
CA LEU A 6 -34.80 -46.91 -9.43
C LEU A 6 -34.36 -45.87 -10.48
N VAL A 7 -35.25 -45.62 -11.49
CA VAL A 7 -35.01 -44.56 -12.49
C VAL A 7 -35.05 -43.16 -11.86
N LEU A 8 -35.98 -42.91 -10.94
CA LEU A 8 -36.07 -41.62 -10.23
C LEU A 8 -34.83 -41.35 -9.37
N ILE A 9 -34.28 -42.39 -8.69
CA ILE A 9 -33.05 -42.28 -7.90
C ILE A 9 -31.85 -41.96 -8.82
N LEU A 10 -31.75 -42.59 -9.98
CA LEU A 10 -30.67 -42.30 -10.94
C LEU A 10 -30.75 -40.89 -11.50
N ILE A 11 -31.95 -40.39 -11.78
CA ILE A 11 -32.18 -39.02 -12.24
C ILE A 11 -31.79 -38.02 -11.12
N ALA A 12 -32.21 -38.28 -9.88
CA ALA A 12 -31.87 -37.43 -8.73
C ALA A 12 -30.34 -37.39 -8.46
N LEU A 13 -29.66 -38.54 -8.56
CA LEU A 13 -28.19 -38.63 -8.44
C LEU A 13 -27.50 -37.93 -9.63
N GLY A 14 -28.02 -38.07 -10.84
CA GLY A 14 -27.47 -37.38 -12.02
C GLY A 14 -27.61 -35.86 -11.93
N LEU A 15 -28.79 -35.37 -11.54
CA LEU A 15 -29.02 -33.95 -11.35
C LEU A 15 -28.23 -33.39 -10.13
N GLY A 16 -28.24 -34.12 -9.01
CA GLY A 16 -27.46 -33.72 -7.83
C GLY A 16 -25.96 -33.72 -8.08
N GLY A 17 -25.44 -34.73 -8.80
CA GLY A 17 -24.06 -34.80 -9.23
C GLY A 17 -23.70 -33.70 -10.23
N TYR A 18 -24.58 -33.35 -11.15
CA TYR A 18 -24.39 -32.29 -12.12
C TYR A 18 -24.35 -30.91 -11.42
N VAL A 19 -25.29 -30.63 -10.52
CA VAL A 19 -25.33 -29.39 -9.74
C VAL A 19 -24.11 -29.31 -8.83
N TYR A 20 -23.76 -30.40 -8.11
CA TYR A 20 -22.59 -30.45 -7.26
C TYR A 20 -21.29 -30.19 -8.04
N PHE A 21 -21.14 -30.81 -9.21
CA PHE A 21 -19.95 -30.66 -10.02
C PHE A 21 -19.84 -29.26 -10.66
N PHE A 22 -20.98 -28.68 -11.06
CA PHE A 22 -21.00 -27.36 -11.70
C PHE A 22 -20.96 -26.21 -10.70
N GLU A 23 -21.62 -26.35 -9.54
CA GLU A 23 -21.73 -25.33 -8.51
C GLU A 23 -20.44 -25.25 -7.65
N ILE A 24 -19.82 -26.39 -7.31
CA ILE A 24 -18.69 -26.43 -6.37
C ILE A 24 -17.34 -26.32 -7.09
N ARG A 25 -17.26 -26.71 -8.36
CA ARG A 25 -15.99 -26.64 -9.11
C ARG A 25 -15.79 -25.35 -9.91
N SER A 26 -16.80 -24.51 -10.00
CA SER A 26 -16.75 -23.25 -10.75
C SER A 26 -16.67 -21.95 -9.94
N PRO A 27 -16.73 -21.92 -8.58
CA PRO A 27 -16.66 -20.65 -7.86
C PRO A 27 -15.30 -19.98 -7.98
N SER A 28 -14.21 -20.72 -7.84
CA SER A 28 -12.87 -20.16 -7.76
C SER A 28 -12.39 -19.45 -9.04
N GLN A 29 -12.80 -19.93 -10.22
CA GLN A 29 -12.42 -19.25 -11.47
C GLN A 29 -13.31 -18.04 -11.77
N LYS A 30 -14.59 -18.08 -11.36
CA LYS A 30 -15.48 -16.92 -11.51
C LYS A 30 -15.19 -15.85 -10.46
N GLU A 31 -14.87 -16.24 -9.23
CA GLU A 31 -14.47 -15.32 -8.18
C GLU A 31 -13.10 -14.68 -8.51
N ALA A 32 -12.11 -15.46 -8.92
CA ALA A 32 -10.81 -14.91 -9.37
C ALA A 32 -10.94 -14.04 -10.63
N ALA A 33 -11.87 -14.36 -11.55
CA ALA A 33 -12.13 -13.53 -12.73
C ALA A 33 -12.93 -12.26 -12.37
N ILE A 34 -13.83 -12.32 -11.37
CA ILE A 34 -14.57 -11.16 -10.85
C ILE A 34 -13.61 -10.29 -10.00
N GLU A 35 -12.70 -10.91 -9.25
CA GLU A 35 -11.70 -10.22 -8.44
C GLU A 35 -10.67 -9.53 -9.33
N SER A 36 -10.19 -10.19 -10.39
CA SER A 36 -9.30 -9.57 -11.37
C SER A 36 -9.95 -8.47 -12.22
N GLN A 37 -11.28 -8.47 -12.35
CA GLN A 37 -12.04 -7.38 -12.99
C GLN A 37 -12.29 -6.19 -12.05
N ARG A 38 -12.00 -6.32 -10.76
CA ARG A 38 -12.18 -5.27 -9.75
C ARG A 38 -10.89 -4.56 -9.36
N ASN A 39 -9.74 -5.18 -9.62
CA ASN A 39 -8.46 -4.53 -9.32
C ASN A 39 -8.26 -3.31 -10.21
N LEU A 40 -7.70 -2.23 -9.66
CA LEU A 40 -7.44 -1.03 -10.42
C LEU A 40 -6.51 -1.33 -11.61
N PHE A 41 -5.40 -2.01 -11.32
CA PHE A 41 -4.38 -2.34 -12.31
C PHE A 41 -3.88 -3.78 -12.12
N SER A 42 -3.27 -4.32 -13.17
CA SER A 42 -2.76 -5.69 -13.22
C SER A 42 -1.24 -5.78 -13.40
N PHE A 43 -0.51 -4.68 -13.20
CA PHE A 43 0.95 -4.70 -13.24
C PHE A 43 1.55 -5.28 -11.95
N ALA A 44 2.78 -5.78 -12.02
CA ALA A 44 3.51 -6.14 -10.80
C ALA A 44 4.23 -4.92 -10.22
N GLU A 45 4.29 -4.80 -8.89
CA GLU A 45 5.00 -3.71 -8.22
C GLU A 45 6.46 -3.59 -8.70
N ALA A 46 7.09 -4.73 -9.00
CA ALA A 46 8.46 -4.77 -9.51
C ALA A 46 8.64 -4.09 -10.88
N ASP A 47 7.56 -4.00 -11.66
CA ASP A 47 7.59 -3.39 -12.99
C ASP A 47 7.52 -1.86 -12.92
N VAL A 48 7.19 -1.29 -11.77
CA VAL A 48 7.10 0.17 -11.60
C VAL A 48 8.49 0.78 -11.54
N GLN A 49 8.77 1.70 -12.46
CA GLN A 49 10.04 2.41 -12.55
C GLN A 49 9.95 3.83 -11.96
N ARG A 50 8.82 4.50 -12.13
CA ARG A 50 8.59 5.87 -11.66
C ARG A 50 7.19 5.99 -11.06
N LEU A 51 7.11 6.75 -9.99
CA LEU A 51 5.88 7.14 -9.32
C LEU A 51 5.88 8.66 -9.12
N GLU A 52 4.79 9.32 -9.51
CA GLU A 52 4.61 10.75 -9.32
C GLU A 52 3.25 11.00 -8.67
N ILE A 53 3.23 11.89 -7.69
CA ILE A 53 2.02 12.31 -6.98
C ILE A 53 1.97 13.84 -7.06
N ALA A 54 1.03 14.37 -7.83
CA ALA A 54 0.74 15.80 -7.89
C ALA A 54 -0.45 16.09 -6.98
N LYS A 55 -0.25 16.92 -5.94
CA LYS A 55 -1.28 17.28 -4.96
C LYS A 55 -2.00 18.56 -5.34
N GLU A 56 -3.24 18.75 -4.90
CA GLU A 56 -4.03 19.98 -5.04
C GLU A 56 -3.25 21.22 -4.58
N THR A 57 -2.43 21.08 -3.55
CA THR A 57 -1.58 22.17 -3.01
C THR A 57 -0.51 22.66 -3.99
N GLY A 58 -0.33 22.01 -5.15
CA GLY A 58 0.73 22.26 -6.10
C GLY A 58 2.05 21.57 -5.76
N GLU A 59 2.13 20.83 -4.65
CA GLU A 59 3.28 20.00 -4.32
C GLU A 59 3.30 18.78 -5.24
N THR A 60 4.46 18.50 -5.82
CA THR A 60 4.69 17.27 -6.60
C THR A 60 5.76 16.43 -5.92
N LEU A 61 5.42 15.17 -5.68
CA LEU A 61 6.36 14.16 -5.20
C LEU A 61 6.71 13.23 -6.36
N GLU A 62 7.99 13.11 -6.68
CA GLU A 62 8.48 12.24 -7.75
C GLU A 62 9.49 11.26 -7.19
N PHE A 63 9.27 9.99 -7.47
CA PHE A 63 10.12 8.88 -7.04
C PHE A 63 10.58 8.06 -8.24
N VAL A 64 11.84 7.64 -8.24
CA VAL A 64 12.38 6.71 -9.22
C VAL A 64 12.97 5.50 -8.51
N ARG A 65 12.75 4.32 -9.08
CA ARG A 65 13.35 3.08 -8.59
C ARG A 65 14.83 3.06 -8.96
N LEU A 66 15.68 2.60 -8.05
CA LEU A 66 17.10 2.40 -8.30
C LEU A 66 17.34 0.99 -8.85
N GLU A 67 18.13 0.89 -9.93
CA GLU A 67 18.39 -0.37 -10.61
C GLU A 67 19.24 -1.34 -9.78
N ASP A 68 20.14 -0.80 -8.93
CA ASP A 68 21.13 -1.58 -8.23
C ASP A 68 20.63 -2.33 -7.00
N THR A 69 19.42 -2.02 -6.52
CA THR A 69 18.89 -2.58 -5.27
C THR A 69 17.39 -2.80 -5.38
N ALA A 70 16.93 -4.04 -5.26
CA ALA A 70 15.52 -4.36 -5.21
C ALA A 70 14.83 -3.54 -4.09
N ASN A 71 13.72 -2.89 -4.42
CA ASN A 71 12.91 -2.05 -3.52
C ASN A 71 13.58 -0.76 -3.01
N SER A 72 14.68 -0.29 -3.63
CA SER A 72 15.25 1.01 -3.29
C SER A 72 14.68 2.09 -4.19
N TRP A 73 14.25 3.19 -3.56
CA TRP A 73 13.64 4.33 -4.20
C TRP A 73 14.37 5.61 -3.85
N ARG A 74 14.39 6.52 -4.80
CA ARG A 74 14.92 7.87 -4.61
C ARG A 74 13.86 8.89 -4.96
N MET A 75 13.60 9.79 -4.03
CA MET A 75 12.82 11.00 -4.29
C MET A 75 13.63 11.93 -5.20
N LYS A 76 12.99 12.47 -6.23
CA LYS A 76 13.55 13.49 -7.15
C LYS A 76 12.94 14.86 -6.90
N GLN A 77 11.66 14.92 -6.55
CA GLN A 77 10.93 16.12 -6.22
C GLN A 77 10.15 15.91 -4.92
N PRO A 78 10.01 17.00 -4.10
CA PRO A 78 10.50 18.36 -4.29
C PRO A 78 12.01 18.50 -4.06
N GLU A 79 12.67 17.52 -3.49
CA GLU A 79 14.10 17.50 -3.21
C GLU A 79 14.69 16.10 -3.44
N ALA A 80 15.99 16.04 -3.76
CA ALA A 80 16.67 14.76 -3.96
C ALA A 80 17.03 14.12 -2.61
N ALA A 81 16.35 13.03 -2.26
CA ALA A 81 16.55 12.32 -0.99
C ALA A 81 16.34 10.81 -1.16
N PRO A 82 16.93 9.96 -0.30
CA PRO A 82 16.49 8.57 -0.18
C PRO A 82 15.01 8.54 0.21
N ALA A 83 14.22 7.69 -0.49
CA ALA A 83 12.80 7.58 -0.21
C ALA A 83 12.51 6.43 0.77
N GLU A 84 11.44 6.57 1.56
CA GLU A 84 10.95 5.51 2.44
C GLU A 84 10.24 4.44 1.60
N ALA A 85 10.88 3.30 1.42
CA ALA A 85 10.40 2.22 0.57
C ALA A 85 9.04 1.67 1.04
N GLY A 86 8.82 1.58 2.35
CA GLY A 86 7.56 1.07 2.92
C GLY A 86 6.36 1.94 2.55
N THR A 87 6.53 3.26 2.54
CA THR A 87 5.47 4.21 2.14
C THR A 87 5.13 4.08 0.66
N ILE A 88 6.15 3.90 -0.19
CA ILE A 88 5.94 3.70 -1.63
C ILE A 88 5.25 2.36 -1.90
N VAL A 89 5.75 1.27 -1.30
CA VAL A 89 5.16 -0.07 -1.44
C VAL A 89 3.70 -0.07 -0.99
N PHE A 90 3.37 0.61 0.11
CA PHE A 90 1.98 0.74 0.56
C PHE A 90 1.07 1.35 -0.52
N LEU A 91 1.48 2.44 -1.17
CA LEU A 91 0.70 3.04 -2.24
C LEU A 91 0.61 2.13 -3.48
N LEU A 92 1.71 1.46 -3.85
CA LEU A 92 1.71 0.51 -4.96
C LEU A 92 0.80 -0.70 -4.68
N ASP A 93 0.78 -1.18 -3.44
CA ASP A 93 -0.14 -2.24 -2.99
C ASP A 93 -1.61 -1.82 -3.17
N LEU A 94 -1.97 -0.59 -2.80
CA LEU A 94 -3.31 -0.07 -3.04
C LEU A 94 -3.66 -0.10 -4.54
N LEU A 95 -2.73 0.29 -5.42
CA LEU A 95 -2.95 0.33 -6.86
C LEU A 95 -3.16 -1.06 -7.49
N VAL A 96 -2.56 -2.12 -6.96
CA VAL A 96 -2.62 -3.47 -7.55
C VAL A 96 -3.50 -4.46 -6.79
N LYS A 97 -3.74 -4.25 -5.49
CA LYS A 97 -4.47 -5.21 -4.64
C LYS A 97 -5.87 -4.74 -4.28
N GLU A 98 -6.09 -3.42 -4.23
CA GLU A 98 -7.41 -2.91 -3.87
C GLU A 98 -8.40 -3.00 -5.02
N SER A 99 -9.66 -3.14 -4.64
CA SER A 99 -10.77 -3.32 -5.57
C SER A 99 -11.57 -2.05 -5.73
N ILE A 100 -12.01 -1.79 -6.95
CA ILE A 100 -13.01 -0.77 -7.25
C ILE A 100 -14.35 -1.20 -6.66
N SER A 101 -14.90 -0.40 -5.74
CA SER A 101 -16.20 -0.71 -5.12
C SER A 101 -17.35 -0.56 -6.10
N LYS A 102 -17.29 0.48 -6.92
CA LYS A 102 -18.33 0.82 -7.92
C LYS A 102 -17.75 1.73 -8.97
N THR A 103 -18.24 1.60 -10.21
CA THR A 103 -18.01 2.53 -11.31
C THR A 103 -19.34 2.99 -11.88
N PHE A 104 -19.42 4.26 -12.28
CA PHE A 104 -20.59 4.83 -12.95
C PHE A 104 -20.15 5.94 -13.92
N THR A 105 -20.99 6.25 -14.90
CA THR A 105 -20.70 7.25 -15.92
C THR A 105 -21.42 8.56 -15.58
N VAL A 106 -20.75 9.70 -15.78
CA VAL A 106 -21.28 11.04 -15.62
C VAL A 106 -20.95 11.88 -16.85
N GLU A 107 -21.61 13.02 -17.02
CA GLU A 107 -21.19 14.03 -18.01
C GLU A 107 -19.94 14.75 -17.52
N ALA A 108 -19.03 15.16 -18.41
CA ALA A 108 -17.78 15.81 -18.07
C ALA A 108 -17.97 17.08 -17.22
N ASN A 109 -19.07 17.82 -17.44
CA ASN A 109 -19.42 19.01 -16.66
C ASN A 109 -19.88 18.70 -15.22
N GLN A 110 -20.05 17.43 -14.86
CA GLN A 110 -20.46 17.00 -13.53
C GLN A 110 -19.28 16.55 -12.66
N LEU A 111 -18.06 16.51 -13.21
CA LEU A 111 -16.85 16.08 -12.48
C LEU A 111 -16.59 16.94 -11.25
N GLU A 112 -16.96 18.23 -11.27
CA GLU A 112 -16.86 19.15 -10.12
C GLU A 112 -17.62 18.64 -8.87
N ASN A 113 -18.73 17.91 -9.05
CA ASN A 113 -19.51 17.37 -7.93
C ASN A 113 -18.77 16.28 -7.16
N TYR A 114 -17.73 15.73 -7.77
CA TYR A 114 -16.88 14.65 -7.23
C TYR A 114 -15.47 15.15 -6.89
N GLY A 115 -15.18 16.45 -7.08
CA GLY A 115 -13.85 17.04 -6.87
C GLY A 115 -12.80 16.57 -7.89
N LEU A 116 -13.25 16.16 -9.08
CA LEU A 116 -12.38 15.60 -10.12
C LEU A 116 -11.95 16.67 -11.16
N ASP A 117 -12.52 17.84 -11.11
CA ASP A 117 -12.09 19.05 -11.85
C ASP A 117 -10.92 19.77 -11.15
N ASN A 118 -10.86 19.68 -9.82
CA ASN A 118 -9.74 20.14 -9.00
C ASN A 118 -9.35 19.01 -8.02
N PRO A 119 -8.63 18.01 -8.50
CA PRO A 119 -8.42 16.78 -7.75
C PRO A 119 -7.53 16.97 -6.52
N LEU A 120 -7.83 16.23 -5.44
CA LEU A 120 -7.02 16.14 -4.23
C LEU A 120 -5.57 15.75 -4.56
N ALA A 121 -5.42 14.76 -5.45
CA ALA A 121 -4.14 14.34 -6.00
C ALA A 121 -4.30 13.60 -7.32
N THR A 122 -3.25 13.65 -8.14
CA THR A 122 -3.09 12.79 -9.32
C THR A 122 -1.88 11.90 -9.12
N ILE A 123 -2.08 10.59 -9.21
CA ILE A 123 -1.03 9.57 -9.10
C ILE A 123 -0.70 9.09 -10.51
N ASN A 124 0.53 9.24 -10.94
CA ASN A 124 1.05 8.73 -12.21
C ASN A 124 2.08 7.64 -11.94
N VAL A 125 1.90 6.50 -12.57
CA VAL A 125 2.83 5.36 -12.52
C VAL A 125 3.38 5.10 -13.91
N GLU A 126 4.70 4.98 -14.02
CA GLU A 126 5.37 4.58 -15.26
C GLU A 126 6.07 3.23 -15.02
N LEU A 127 5.75 2.26 -15.90
CA LEU A 127 6.31 0.92 -15.86
C LEU A 127 7.61 0.83 -16.68
N GLN A 128 8.35 -0.25 -16.52
CA GLN A 128 9.61 -0.51 -17.24
C GLN A 128 9.42 -0.57 -18.76
N ASP A 129 8.26 -1.01 -19.23
CA ASP A 129 7.88 -1.03 -20.64
C ASP A 129 7.39 0.32 -21.18
N GLN A 130 7.49 1.39 -20.37
CA GLN A 130 7.02 2.75 -20.63
C GLN A 130 5.49 2.91 -20.64
N THR A 131 4.75 1.89 -20.28
CA THR A 131 3.31 1.99 -20.05
C THR A 131 3.05 2.95 -18.88
N LYS A 132 2.07 3.85 -19.04
CA LYS A 132 1.67 4.81 -18.02
C LYS A 132 0.28 4.47 -17.52
N GLN A 133 0.11 4.59 -16.21
CA GLN A 133 -1.16 4.43 -15.53
C GLN A 133 -1.41 5.67 -14.68
N GLN A 134 -2.66 6.10 -14.61
CA GLN A 134 -3.04 7.30 -13.88
C GLN A 134 -4.25 7.04 -13.00
N VAL A 135 -4.23 7.58 -11.80
CA VAL A 135 -5.39 7.69 -10.91
C VAL A 135 -5.54 9.14 -10.50
N VAL A 136 -6.71 9.70 -10.75
CA VAL A 136 -7.09 11.05 -10.32
C VAL A 136 -8.01 10.89 -9.11
N LEU A 137 -7.64 11.40 -7.95
CA LEU A 137 -8.42 11.32 -6.71
C LEU A 137 -9.19 12.62 -6.49
N GLY A 138 -10.50 12.49 -6.35
CA GLY A 138 -11.39 13.60 -6.05
C GLY A 138 -11.75 13.69 -4.56
N ASN A 139 -12.98 14.12 -4.27
CA ASN A 139 -13.48 14.27 -2.91
C ASN A 139 -13.77 12.93 -2.24
N PRO A 140 -13.71 12.83 -0.89
CA PRO A 140 -14.24 11.69 -0.17
C PRO A 140 -15.74 11.57 -0.35
N THR A 141 -16.27 10.36 -0.21
CA THR A 141 -17.71 10.09 -0.17
C THR A 141 -18.32 10.68 1.10
N PHE A 142 -19.65 10.85 1.12
CA PHE A 142 -20.38 11.46 2.25
C PHE A 142 -20.13 10.76 3.61
N ASP A 143 -19.89 9.46 3.59
CA ASP A 143 -19.59 8.66 4.79
C ASP A 143 -18.10 8.61 5.16
N GLU A 144 -17.25 9.31 4.39
CA GLU A 144 -15.80 9.42 4.57
C GLU A 144 -15.06 8.07 4.60
N LYS A 145 -15.67 7.02 4.01
CA LYS A 145 -15.04 5.68 3.95
C LYS A 145 -14.40 5.37 2.61
N GLN A 146 -14.71 6.16 1.62
CA GLN A 146 -14.27 5.97 0.24
C GLN A 146 -13.97 7.32 -0.40
N VAL A 147 -13.32 7.29 -1.54
CA VAL A 147 -12.96 8.48 -2.33
C VAL A 147 -13.41 8.29 -3.78
N TYR A 148 -13.91 9.35 -4.41
CA TYR A 148 -14.18 9.35 -5.85
C TYR A 148 -12.87 9.41 -6.63
N ALA A 149 -12.80 8.70 -7.74
CA ALA A 149 -11.61 8.66 -8.57
C ALA A 149 -11.92 8.48 -10.05
N GLN A 150 -10.99 8.86 -10.91
CA GLN A 150 -10.93 8.42 -12.31
C GLN A 150 -9.67 7.58 -12.50
N ILE A 151 -9.79 6.53 -13.32
CA ILE A 151 -8.70 5.61 -13.64
C ILE A 151 -8.44 5.74 -15.13
N ASN A 152 -7.22 6.15 -15.50
CA ASN A 152 -6.82 6.43 -16.88
C ASN A 152 -7.88 7.26 -17.62
N PRO A 153 -8.22 8.47 -17.13
CA PRO A 153 -9.26 9.27 -17.73
C PRO A 153 -8.93 9.60 -19.20
N GLU A 154 -9.93 9.49 -20.06
CA GLU A 154 -9.85 9.84 -21.47
C GLU A 154 -10.72 11.09 -21.74
N ASP A 155 -10.34 11.91 -22.70
CA ASP A 155 -11.14 13.06 -23.09
C ASP A 155 -12.46 12.59 -23.72
N GLY A 156 -13.60 13.14 -23.26
CA GLY A 156 -14.91 12.78 -23.80
C GLY A 156 -16.04 13.56 -23.14
N GLU A 157 -17.23 13.54 -23.75
CA GLU A 157 -18.44 14.15 -23.22
C GLU A 157 -18.94 13.46 -21.95
N THR A 158 -18.65 12.16 -21.85
CA THR A 158 -18.96 11.33 -20.67
C THR A 158 -17.67 10.79 -20.08
N GLN A 159 -17.63 10.68 -18.76
CA GLN A 159 -16.49 10.28 -17.96
C GLN A 159 -16.87 9.14 -17.01
N GLU A 160 -15.96 8.21 -16.81
CA GLU A 160 -16.14 7.20 -15.78
C GLU A 160 -15.63 7.68 -14.43
N VAL A 161 -16.45 7.52 -13.38
CA VAL A 161 -16.10 7.79 -11.99
C VAL A 161 -16.14 6.48 -11.22
N SER A 162 -15.06 6.17 -10.56
CA SER A 162 -14.91 4.98 -9.71
C SER A 162 -14.92 5.38 -8.23
N ILE A 163 -15.27 4.45 -7.37
CA ILE A 163 -15.23 4.62 -5.92
C ILE A 163 -14.16 3.68 -5.36
N LEU A 164 -13.14 4.27 -4.72
CA LEU A 164 -11.98 3.58 -4.14
C LEU A 164 -12.00 3.65 -2.61
N PRO A 165 -11.26 2.77 -1.91
CA PRO A 165 -11.05 2.88 -0.46
C PRO A 165 -10.45 4.24 -0.06
N ILE A 166 -10.81 4.73 1.13
CA ILE A 166 -10.29 6.00 1.67
C ILE A 166 -8.76 5.96 1.91
N ASP A 167 -8.19 4.78 1.99
CA ASP A 167 -6.75 4.57 2.16
C ASP A 167 -5.91 5.25 1.08
N PHE A 168 -6.46 5.44 -0.12
CA PHE A 168 -5.82 6.21 -1.19
C PHE A 168 -5.63 7.68 -0.80
N GLN A 169 -6.65 8.30 -0.18
CA GLN A 169 -6.52 9.66 0.33
C GLN A 169 -5.45 9.73 1.42
N TYR A 170 -5.52 8.84 2.41
CA TYR A 170 -4.53 8.79 3.50
C TYR A 170 -3.10 8.57 2.98
N ALA A 171 -2.94 7.78 1.92
CA ALA A 171 -1.64 7.56 1.32
C ALA A 171 -1.06 8.85 0.72
N VAL A 172 -1.85 9.62 -0.06
CA VAL A 172 -1.36 10.83 -0.74
C VAL A 172 -1.26 12.04 0.18
N GLU A 173 -2.04 12.10 1.26
CA GLU A 173 -2.01 13.18 2.24
C GLU A 173 -0.82 13.10 3.21
N ARG A 174 -0.04 12.01 3.18
CA ARG A 174 1.17 11.88 4.01
C ARG A 174 2.08 13.09 3.87
N SER A 175 2.69 13.46 4.98
CA SER A 175 3.68 14.55 5.03
C SER A 175 4.95 14.18 4.25
N LEU A 176 5.67 15.18 3.75
CA LEU A 176 6.93 14.95 3.02
C LEU A 176 7.95 14.12 3.83
N SER A 177 7.95 14.25 5.15
CA SER A 177 8.84 13.51 6.04
C SER A 177 8.57 12.00 6.05
N GLU A 178 7.32 11.57 5.86
CA GLU A 178 6.94 10.15 5.81
C GLU A 178 7.31 9.48 4.48
N TRP A 179 7.57 10.27 3.45
CA TRP A 179 8.06 9.79 2.16
C TRP A 179 9.58 9.71 2.09
N LYS A 180 10.30 10.31 3.05
CA LYS A 180 11.76 10.29 3.11
C LYS A 180 12.23 9.26 4.11
N GLN A 181 13.29 8.54 3.75
CA GLN A 181 13.96 7.66 4.70
C GLN A 181 14.51 8.47 5.87
N SER A 182 14.10 8.10 7.08
CA SER A 182 14.69 8.69 8.29
C SER A 182 16.18 8.40 8.33
N PRO A 183 17.03 9.37 8.74
CA PRO A 183 18.41 9.08 9.03
C PRO A 183 18.49 7.90 10.01
N PRO A 184 19.50 7.02 9.91
CA PRO A 184 19.76 6.05 10.96
C PRO A 184 19.76 6.80 12.30
N ALA A 185 19.04 6.30 13.28
CA ALA A 185 19.14 6.84 14.64
C ALA A 185 20.64 6.78 14.99
N GLU A 186 21.29 7.94 15.04
CA GLU A 186 22.60 8.04 15.68
C GLU A 186 22.37 7.39 17.06
N GLU A 187 23.14 6.34 17.35
CA GLU A 187 23.17 5.79 18.69
C GLU A 187 23.36 7.00 19.60
N GLN A 188 22.29 7.37 20.30
CA GLN A 188 22.41 8.35 21.36
C GLN A 188 23.42 7.73 22.31
N GLU A 189 24.66 8.20 22.20
CA GLU A 189 25.65 8.01 23.24
C GLU A 189 24.91 8.44 24.52
N THR A 190 24.49 7.45 25.28
CA THR A 190 23.98 7.67 26.62
C THR A 190 25.06 8.47 27.31
N PRO A 191 24.81 9.70 27.76
CA PRO A 191 25.82 10.40 28.52
C PRO A 191 26.20 9.48 29.65
N GLU A 192 27.46 9.05 29.61
CA GLU A 192 28.08 8.22 30.64
C GLU A 192 27.78 8.92 31.97
N SER A 193 26.85 8.33 32.70
CA SER A 193 26.42 8.84 34.00
C SER A 193 27.69 8.99 34.84
N ASP A 194 28.07 10.24 35.11
CA ASP A 194 29.04 10.62 36.15
C ASP A 194 28.52 10.03 37.48
N LEU A 195 28.84 8.77 37.71
CA LEU A 195 28.71 8.14 39.02
C LEU A 195 29.86 8.71 39.85
N PRO A 196 29.60 9.49 40.90
CA PRO A 196 30.65 9.94 41.82
C PRO A 196 31.31 8.70 42.41
N SER A 197 32.62 8.62 42.27
CA SER A 197 33.49 7.61 42.89
C SER A 197 33.19 7.55 44.39
N PRO A 198 33.04 6.36 44.97
CA PRO A 198 32.86 6.23 46.42
C PRO A 198 34.12 6.77 47.15
N PRO A 199 33.96 7.46 48.28
CA PRO A 199 35.09 8.01 49.04
C PRO A 199 36.02 6.89 49.50
N GLY A 200 37.33 7.15 49.33
CA GLY A 200 38.42 6.23 49.66
C GLY A 200 38.34 5.83 51.15
N VAL A 201 38.43 4.53 51.36
CA VAL A 201 38.68 4.00 52.73
C VAL A 201 40.16 3.93 52.95
N ASP A 202 40.67 4.90 53.70
CA ASP A 202 42.00 4.84 54.28
C ASP A 202 42.13 3.62 55.21
N SER A 203 42.88 2.65 54.80
CA SER A 203 43.34 1.56 55.66
C SER A 203 44.83 1.65 55.79
N ASN A 204 45.21 2.53 56.69
CA ASN A 204 46.54 2.46 57.30
C ASN A 204 46.43 1.62 58.57
N SER A 205 47.03 0.45 58.61
CA SER A 205 47.58 -0.20 59.81
C SER A 205 48.30 -1.50 59.45
N SER A 206 49.60 -1.37 59.30
CA SER A 206 50.51 -2.49 59.59
C SER A 206 50.70 -2.58 61.10
N PRO A 207 50.85 -3.73 61.70
CA PRO A 207 52.23 -4.21 61.93
C PRO A 207 52.43 -5.72 61.81
N SER A 208 53.61 -6.04 61.33
CA SER A 208 54.36 -7.26 61.66
C SER A 208 54.97 -7.15 63.05
N PRO A 209 55.62 -8.11 63.71
CA PRO A 209 55.96 -9.52 63.35
C PRO A 209 55.81 -10.49 64.58
N SER A 210 56.30 -11.64 64.42
CA SER A 210 57.06 -12.61 65.26
C SER A 210 56.52 -14.02 65.10
N GLU A 211 57.31 -14.91 64.52
CA GLU A 211 58.30 -15.81 65.13
C GLU A 211 57.70 -16.83 66.10
N GLU A 212 58.03 -17.98 65.77
CA GLU A 212 58.52 -19.20 66.48
C GLU A 212 57.62 -20.45 66.31
N GLU A 213 58.23 -21.40 65.67
CA GLU A 213 58.65 -22.74 66.18
C GLU A 213 57.52 -23.73 66.57
N GLU A 214 57.46 -24.81 65.90
CA GLU A 214 58.02 -26.17 66.09
C GLU A 214 57.59 -27.09 64.96
#